data_4f70c993bc81f1d8fcf1a9166ad40711
#
_entry.id   4f70c993bc81f1d8fcf1a9166ad40711
#
_cell.length_a   1.000
_cell.length_b   1.000
_cell.length_c   1.000
_cell.angle_alpha   90.00
_cell.angle_beta   90.00
_cell.angle_gamma   90.00
#
_symmetry.space_group_name_H-M   'P 1'
#
loop_
_entity.id
_entity.type
_entity.pdbx_description
1 polymer ?
#
loop_
_entity_poly.entity_id
_entity_poly.type
_entity_poly.pdbx_seq_one_letter_code
_entity_poly.pdbx_strand_id
1 'polypeptide(L)'
;LRRVTVTACLPVSSRGKAGVKELARQTAELLNARPLEPRVFGRQIAFNMLAQTDNVDAQGHGEQERRLVEELRQLLDLPELTISATFIQAPTFFGESLVVSLEGSCEADAQALSSALDAAPGVEVVESDDYPTAVGDAAGQDVIYVGRVRCGICDPREVNLWIVSDNVRKGAALNAVRSGELLIKEYL
;
A
#
# COMPACT_ATOMS: atom_id res chain seq x y z
N LEU A 1 12.35 9.80 -13.19
CA LEU A 1 11.39 8.69 -13.08
C LEU A 1 10.58 8.61 -14.37
N ARG A 2 10.43 7.41 -14.95
CA ARG A 2 9.72 7.16 -16.22
C ARG A 2 8.46 6.33 -16.01
N ARG A 3 8.56 5.33 -15.14
CA ARG A 3 7.45 4.41 -14.87
C ARG A 3 7.38 4.06 -13.39
N VAL A 4 6.18 3.92 -12.88
CA VAL A 4 5.88 3.39 -11.56
C VAL A 4 4.87 2.26 -11.71
N THR A 5 5.15 1.12 -11.10
CA THR A 5 4.18 0.02 -10.98
C THR A 5 3.92 -0.21 -9.50
N VAL A 6 2.66 -0.21 -9.11
CA VAL A 6 2.23 -0.40 -7.72
C VAL A 6 1.22 -1.52 -7.64
N THR A 7 1.49 -2.50 -6.78
CA THR A 7 0.46 -3.44 -6.31
C THR A 7 0.20 -3.17 -4.84
N ALA A 8 -1.00 -2.73 -4.52
CA ALA A 8 -1.43 -2.42 -3.15
C ALA A 8 -2.27 -3.57 -2.58
N CYS A 9 -1.82 -4.13 -1.45
CA CYS A 9 -2.55 -5.14 -0.70
C CYS A 9 -3.25 -4.45 0.48
N LEU A 10 -4.56 -4.23 0.34
CA LEU A 10 -5.36 -3.52 1.34
C LEU A 10 -5.88 -4.48 2.41
N PRO A 11 -5.76 -4.14 3.70
CA PRO A 11 -6.39 -4.89 4.79
C PRO A 11 -7.91 -4.70 4.79
N VAL A 12 -8.64 -5.58 5.46
CA VAL A 12 -10.10 -5.45 5.56
C VAL A 12 -10.57 -4.21 6.32
N SER A 13 -9.70 -3.60 7.13
CA SER A 13 -9.96 -2.31 7.78
C SER A 13 -10.13 -1.15 6.80
N SER A 14 -9.69 -1.28 5.55
CA SER A 14 -10.01 -0.34 4.47
C SER A 14 -11.53 -0.19 4.23
N ARG A 15 -12.31 -1.22 4.61
CA ARG A 15 -13.78 -1.20 4.64
C ARG A 15 -14.35 -0.88 6.04
N GLY A 16 -13.52 -0.29 6.90
CA GLY A 16 -13.89 0.08 8.25
C GLY A 16 -14.24 -1.10 9.15
N LYS A 17 -14.99 -0.81 10.20
CA LYS A 17 -15.43 -1.81 11.19
C LYS A 17 -16.22 -2.98 10.58
N ALA A 18 -16.93 -2.73 9.48
CA ALA A 18 -17.72 -3.77 8.80
C ALA A 18 -16.79 -4.82 8.17
N GLY A 19 -15.71 -4.40 7.49
CA GLY A 19 -14.72 -5.31 6.92
C GLY A 19 -14.01 -6.15 7.98
N VAL A 20 -13.61 -5.53 9.10
CA VAL A 20 -12.96 -6.22 10.23
C VAL A 20 -13.87 -7.29 10.81
N LYS A 21 -15.15 -6.96 11.06
CA LYS A 21 -16.13 -7.93 11.56
C LYS A 21 -16.39 -9.06 10.56
N GLU A 22 -16.42 -8.74 9.28
CA GLU A 22 -16.66 -9.71 8.21
C GLU A 22 -15.55 -10.76 8.14
N LEU A 23 -14.28 -10.34 8.15
CA LEU A 23 -13.15 -11.28 8.16
C LEU A 23 -13.19 -12.19 9.39
N ALA A 24 -13.41 -11.61 10.58
CA ALA A 24 -13.48 -12.37 11.82
C ALA A 24 -14.63 -13.41 11.79
N ARG A 25 -15.82 -13.00 11.32
CA ARG A 25 -16.98 -13.88 11.18
C ARG A 25 -16.72 -15.00 10.19
N GLN A 26 -16.26 -14.69 8.99
CA GLN A 26 -15.98 -15.69 7.96
C GLN A 26 -14.92 -16.68 8.42
N THR A 27 -13.87 -16.21 9.09
CA THR A 27 -12.83 -17.08 9.67
C THR A 27 -13.43 -18.05 10.68
N ALA A 28 -14.25 -17.57 11.61
CA ALA A 28 -14.90 -18.42 12.60
C ALA A 28 -15.88 -19.42 11.98
N GLU A 29 -16.67 -19.00 10.99
CA GLU A 29 -17.61 -19.89 10.28
C GLU A 29 -16.87 -21.01 9.55
N LEU A 30 -15.81 -20.70 8.81
CA LEU A 30 -15.02 -21.69 8.08
C LEU A 30 -14.31 -22.69 9.00
N LEU A 31 -13.70 -22.21 10.09
CA LEU A 31 -13.04 -23.09 11.07
C LEU A 31 -14.02 -24.02 11.80
N ASN A 32 -15.30 -23.65 11.88
CA ASN A 32 -16.35 -24.47 12.47
C ASN A 32 -17.21 -25.20 11.42
N ALA A 33 -16.75 -25.31 10.17
CA ALA A 33 -17.46 -25.94 9.05
C ALA A 33 -18.94 -25.47 8.89
N ARG A 34 -19.16 -24.16 9.13
CA ARG A 34 -20.48 -23.54 8.96
C ARG A 34 -20.62 -22.97 7.55
N PRO A 35 -21.84 -22.89 7.00
CA PRO A 35 -22.10 -22.20 5.74
C PRO A 35 -21.65 -20.74 5.81
N LEU A 36 -21.05 -20.25 4.72
CA LEU A 36 -20.53 -18.91 4.62
C LEU A 36 -21.32 -18.10 3.59
N GLU A 37 -21.81 -16.92 4.00
CA GLU A 37 -22.43 -15.94 3.13
C GLU A 37 -21.63 -14.62 3.20
N PRO A 38 -20.94 -14.20 2.13
CA PRO A 38 -20.27 -12.90 2.10
C PRO A 38 -21.28 -11.75 2.21
N ARG A 39 -20.98 -10.75 3.06
CA ARG A 39 -21.90 -9.62 3.34
C ARG A 39 -21.30 -8.26 3.01
N VAL A 40 -20.00 -8.08 3.20
CA VAL A 40 -19.28 -6.82 2.97
C VAL A 40 -18.47 -6.90 1.69
N PHE A 41 -17.77 -8.00 1.50
CA PHE A 41 -17.05 -8.28 0.26
C PHE A 41 -17.96 -9.19 -0.59
N GLY A 42 -18.01 -8.96 -1.89
CA GLY A 42 -18.85 -9.76 -2.79
C GLY A 42 -18.47 -11.24 -2.87
N ARG A 43 -17.37 -11.63 -2.21
CA ARG A 43 -16.82 -12.99 -2.17
C ARG A 43 -16.26 -13.31 -0.78
N GLN A 44 -15.90 -14.58 -0.56
CA GLN A 44 -15.14 -14.98 0.62
C GLN A 44 -13.82 -14.25 0.68
N ILE A 45 -13.54 -13.58 1.81
CA ILE A 45 -12.25 -12.92 2.08
C ILE A 45 -11.38 -13.73 3.05
N ALA A 46 -11.97 -14.48 3.98
CA ALA A 46 -11.20 -15.31 4.90
C ALA A 46 -10.39 -16.36 4.14
N PHE A 47 -9.08 -16.40 4.37
CA PHE A 47 -8.11 -17.27 3.69
C PHE A 47 -8.06 -17.08 2.17
N ASN A 48 -8.40 -15.88 1.67
CA ASN A 48 -8.47 -15.60 0.24
C ASN A 48 -8.01 -14.17 -0.07
N MET A 49 -7.57 -13.92 -1.29
CA MET A 49 -7.26 -12.59 -1.83
C MET A 49 -8.27 -12.25 -2.92
N LEU A 50 -8.76 -11.00 -2.92
CA LEU A 50 -9.69 -10.55 -3.96
C LEU A 50 -8.98 -9.52 -4.85
N ALA A 51 -8.98 -9.77 -6.15
CA ALA A 51 -8.29 -8.95 -7.14
C ALA A 51 -9.04 -7.64 -7.50
N GLN A 52 -10.13 -7.35 -6.80
CA GLN A 52 -10.95 -6.16 -7.01
C GLN A 52 -11.39 -5.62 -5.65
N THR A 53 -11.13 -4.35 -5.42
CA THR A 53 -11.45 -3.67 -4.15
C THR A 53 -12.67 -2.77 -4.24
N ASP A 54 -13.04 -2.30 -5.45
CA ASP A 54 -14.14 -1.38 -5.71
C ASP A 54 -14.82 -1.69 -7.05
N ASN A 55 -15.71 -0.81 -7.49
CA ASN A 55 -16.33 -0.91 -8.81
C ASN A 55 -15.30 -0.62 -9.90
N VAL A 56 -15.41 -1.35 -11.00
CA VAL A 56 -14.56 -1.16 -12.16
C VAL A 56 -15.33 -0.48 -13.29
N ASP A 57 -14.63 0.30 -14.08
CA ASP A 57 -15.18 0.94 -15.28
C ASP A 57 -15.27 -0.03 -16.47
N ALA A 58 -15.67 0.49 -17.64
CA ALA A 58 -15.83 -0.29 -18.87
C ALA A 58 -14.50 -0.89 -19.40
N GLN A 59 -13.35 -0.36 -18.95
CA GLN A 59 -12.01 -0.85 -19.28
C GLN A 59 -11.46 -1.80 -18.22
N GLY A 60 -12.19 -2.01 -17.11
CA GLY A 60 -11.79 -2.90 -16.03
C GLY A 60 -10.92 -2.25 -14.94
N HIS A 61 -10.77 -0.92 -14.95
CA HIS A 61 -9.99 -0.21 -13.92
C HIS A 61 -10.86 0.17 -12.74
N GLY A 62 -10.34 -0.07 -11.53
CA GLY A 62 -10.95 0.37 -10.28
C GLY A 62 -10.84 1.88 -10.07
N GLU A 63 -11.77 2.45 -9.30
CA GLU A 63 -11.75 3.86 -8.94
C GLU A 63 -10.48 4.23 -8.15
N GLN A 64 -10.06 3.39 -7.21
CA GLN A 64 -8.82 3.60 -6.45
C GLN A 64 -7.57 3.54 -7.33
N GLU A 65 -7.56 2.68 -8.35
CA GLU A 65 -6.45 2.59 -9.31
C GLU A 65 -6.29 3.89 -10.11
N ARG A 66 -7.40 4.42 -10.63
CA ARG A 66 -7.41 5.69 -11.36
C ARG A 66 -6.99 6.86 -10.47
N ARG A 67 -7.56 6.92 -9.28
CA ARG A 67 -7.25 7.96 -8.30
C ARG A 67 -5.77 7.96 -7.92
N LEU A 68 -5.17 6.80 -7.68
CA LEU A 68 -3.74 6.70 -7.39
C LEU A 68 -2.88 7.24 -8.54
N VAL A 69 -3.25 6.93 -9.79
CA VAL A 69 -2.54 7.44 -10.97
C VAL A 69 -2.59 8.97 -11.04
N GLU A 70 -3.76 9.55 -10.85
CA GLU A 70 -3.97 11.00 -10.89
C GLU A 70 -3.23 11.71 -9.75
N GLU A 71 -3.39 11.22 -8.51
CA GLU A 71 -2.76 11.79 -7.33
C GLU A 71 -1.23 11.71 -7.38
N LEU A 72 -0.65 10.58 -7.81
CA LEU A 72 0.80 10.46 -7.93
C LEU A 72 1.38 11.40 -8.99
N ARG A 73 0.73 11.55 -10.14
CA ARG A 73 1.15 12.52 -11.16
C ARG A 73 1.14 13.95 -10.63
N GLN A 74 0.10 14.30 -9.89
CA GLN A 74 -0.03 15.63 -9.30
C GLN A 74 0.99 15.87 -8.19
N LEU A 75 1.15 14.93 -7.25
CA LEU A 75 2.06 15.07 -6.11
C LEU A 75 3.53 15.11 -6.53
N LEU A 76 3.88 14.37 -7.59
CA LEU A 76 5.26 14.32 -8.11
C LEU A 76 5.55 15.43 -9.14
N ASP A 77 4.53 16.19 -9.56
CA ASP A 77 4.60 17.16 -10.67
C ASP A 77 5.15 16.53 -11.97
N LEU A 78 4.70 15.31 -12.26
CA LEU A 78 5.12 14.51 -13.42
C LEU A 78 3.90 14.06 -14.22
N PRO A 79 3.25 14.95 -15.00
CA PRO A 79 2.00 14.63 -15.71
C PRO A 79 2.13 13.49 -16.72
N GLU A 80 3.32 13.31 -17.30
CA GLU A 80 3.61 12.26 -18.30
C GLU A 80 4.11 10.95 -17.70
N LEU A 81 4.17 10.85 -16.36
CA LEU A 81 4.62 9.63 -15.69
C LEU A 81 3.71 8.46 -16.03
N THR A 82 4.33 7.38 -16.52
CA THR A 82 3.60 6.12 -16.77
C THR A 82 3.40 5.39 -15.46
N ILE A 83 2.14 5.16 -15.07
CA ILE A 83 1.82 4.49 -13.81
C ILE A 83 0.90 3.30 -14.10
N SER A 84 1.21 2.15 -13.51
CA SER A 84 0.36 0.98 -13.45
C SER A 84 0.00 0.69 -12.00
N ALA A 85 -1.29 0.60 -11.70
CA ALA A 85 -1.78 0.35 -10.34
C ALA A 85 -2.68 -0.87 -10.32
N THR A 86 -2.55 -1.69 -9.28
CA THR A 86 -3.46 -2.81 -9.00
C THR A 86 -3.74 -2.86 -7.51
N PHE A 87 -5.01 -2.90 -7.15
CA PHE A 87 -5.43 -3.01 -5.75
C PHE A 87 -6.00 -4.40 -5.46
N ILE A 88 -5.49 -5.02 -4.42
CA ILE A 88 -5.87 -6.36 -3.96
C ILE A 88 -6.41 -6.24 -2.53
N GLN A 89 -7.57 -6.85 -2.27
CA GLN A 89 -8.05 -6.99 -0.91
C GLN A 89 -7.40 -8.21 -0.27
N ALA A 90 -6.61 -7.99 0.78
CA ALA A 90 -5.92 -9.03 1.53
C ALA A 90 -6.71 -9.47 2.77
N PRO A 91 -6.56 -10.71 3.24
CA PRO A 91 -7.24 -11.24 4.42
C PRO A 91 -6.50 -10.87 5.73
N THR A 92 -6.03 -9.63 5.83
CA THR A 92 -5.40 -9.05 7.01
C THR A 92 -6.33 -8.04 7.66
N PHE A 93 -6.30 -7.92 8.99
CA PHE A 93 -7.17 -6.99 9.71
C PHE A 93 -6.73 -5.55 9.51
N PHE A 94 -5.45 -5.27 9.75
CA PHE A 94 -4.82 -3.95 9.69
C PHE A 94 -3.45 -4.05 9.02
N GLY A 95 -2.93 -2.91 8.62
CA GLY A 95 -1.65 -2.81 7.94
C GLY A 95 -1.76 -3.09 6.43
N GLU A 96 -1.41 -2.11 5.64
CA GLU A 96 -1.33 -2.22 4.19
C GLU A 96 0.08 -2.58 3.73
N SER A 97 0.17 -3.17 2.56
CA SER A 97 1.45 -3.53 1.95
C SER A 97 1.46 -3.12 0.48
N LEU A 98 2.58 -2.56 0.03
CA LEU A 98 2.78 -2.16 -1.35
C LEU A 98 3.99 -2.87 -1.94
N VAL A 99 3.82 -3.44 -3.11
CA VAL A 99 4.91 -3.83 -4.00
C VAL A 99 5.08 -2.70 -5.01
N VAL A 100 6.24 -2.08 -5.02
CA VAL A 100 6.52 -0.93 -5.90
C VAL A 100 7.72 -1.22 -6.77
N SER A 101 7.58 -0.95 -8.07
CA SER A 101 8.65 -0.99 -9.04
C SER A 101 8.79 0.39 -9.66
N LEU A 102 10.00 0.94 -9.63
CA LEU A 102 10.34 2.26 -10.15
C LEU A 102 11.33 2.09 -11.32
N GLU A 103 11.03 2.69 -12.47
CA GLU A 103 11.95 2.73 -13.62
C GLU A 103 12.44 4.17 -13.84
N GLY A 104 13.75 4.34 -13.81
CA GLY A 104 14.42 5.60 -14.09
C GLY A 104 14.81 5.80 -15.55
N SER A 105 15.41 6.95 -15.86
CA SER A 105 16.04 7.23 -17.17
C SER A 105 17.50 6.78 -17.25
N CYS A 106 18.13 6.47 -16.11
CA CYS A 106 19.50 5.99 -15.96
C CYS A 106 19.52 4.76 -15.05
N GLU A 107 20.67 4.13 -14.96
CA GLU A 107 20.91 3.04 -14.02
C GLU A 107 20.58 3.46 -12.58
N ALA A 108 19.96 2.57 -11.86
CA ALA A 108 19.51 2.80 -10.51
C ALA A 108 20.58 2.37 -9.49
N ASP A 109 20.70 3.14 -8.42
CA ASP A 109 21.52 2.82 -7.26
C ASP A 109 20.58 2.51 -6.08
N ALA A 110 20.41 1.22 -5.80
CA ALA A 110 19.54 0.78 -4.70
C ALA A 110 20.07 1.22 -3.33
N GLN A 111 21.40 1.33 -3.16
CA GLN A 111 21.99 1.79 -1.91
C GLN A 111 21.77 3.28 -1.68
N ALA A 112 21.98 4.09 -2.71
CA ALA A 112 21.67 5.52 -2.64
C ALA A 112 20.18 5.78 -2.39
N LEU A 113 19.31 4.99 -3.01
CA LEU A 113 17.86 5.08 -2.75
C LEU A 113 17.51 4.69 -1.31
N SER A 114 18.07 3.57 -0.79
CA SER A 114 17.87 3.17 0.60
C SER A 114 18.30 4.28 1.57
N SER A 115 19.46 4.87 1.35
CA SER A 115 19.97 5.96 2.19
C SER A 115 19.08 7.20 2.13
N ALA A 116 18.55 7.54 0.96
CA ALA A 116 17.64 8.66 0.79
C ALA A 116 16.28 8.42 1.46
N LEU A 117 15.77 7.19 1.41
CA LEU A 117 14.54 6.79 2.07
C LEU A 117 14.69 6.81 3.60
N ASP A 118 15.79 6.29 4.13
CA ASP A 118 16.07 6.27 5.57
C ASP A 118 16.24 7.67 6.16
N ALA A 119 16.75 8.61 5.35
CA ALA A 119 16.84 10.02 5.74
C ALA A 119 15.48 10.75 5.70
N ALA A 120 14.44 10.16 5.11
CA ALA A 120 13.14 10.80 4.96
C ALA A 120 12.32 10.74 6.26
N PRO A 121 11.71 11.85 6.71
CA PRO A 121 10.94 11.88 7.95
C PRO A 121 9.78 10.90 7.97
N GLY A 122 9.76 10.00 8.96
CA GLY A 122 8.70 9.02 9.16
C GLY A 122 8.77 7.80 8.22
N VAL A 123 9.92 7.58 7.63
CA VAL A 123 10.29 6.37 6.90
C VAL A 123 11.43 5.68 7.64
N GLU A 124 11.43 4.38 7.66
CA GLU A 124 12.48 3.53 8.23
C GLU A 124 12.78 2.41 7.22
N VAL A 125 14.06 2.27 6.88
CA VAL A 125 14.50 1.23 5.95
C VAL A 125 15.02 0.04 6.74
N VAL A 126 14.41 -1.12 6.51
CA VAL A 126 14.83 -2.38 7.15
C VAL A 126 16.03 -2.96 6.42
N GLU A 127 16.96 -3.53 7.16
CA GLU A 127 18.18 -4.14 6.63
C GLU A 127 17.93 -5.19 5.54
N SER A 128 18.90 -5.39 4.67
CA SER A 128 18.73 -6.17 3.42
C SER A 128 18.49 -7.65 3.61
N ASP A 129 18.81 -8.21 4.78
CA ASP A 129 18.62 -9.62 5.14
C ASP A 129 17.28 -9.87 5.86
N ASP A 130 16.50 -8.81 6.11
CA ASP A 130 15.19 -8.85 6.74
C ASP A 130 14.13 -8.11 5.88
N TYR A 131 12.89 -8.17 6.29
CA TYR A 131 11.78 -7.46 5.64
C TYR A 131 10.66 -7.16 6.65
N PRO A 132 10.05 -5.98 6.58
CA PRO A 132 8.95 -5.63 7.46
C PRO A 132 7.65 -6.29 7.02
N THR A 133 6.77 -6.59 7.98
CA THR A 133 5.43 -7.12 7.75
C THR A 133 4.37 -6.11 8.15
N ALA A 134 3.24 -6.11 7.44
CA ALA A 134 2.15 -5.17 7.72
C ALA A 134 1.53 -5.39 9.10
N VAL A 135 1.43 -6.65 9.55
CA VAL A 135 0.77 -7.02 10.82
C VAL A 135 1.75 -7.03 11.98
N GLY A 136 2.97 -7.56 11.78
CA GLY A 136 3.95 -7.71 12.86
C GLY A 136 4.67 -6.40 13.20
N ASP A 137 4.93 -5.58 12.19
CA ASP A 137 5.80 -4.40 12.34
C ASP A 137 5.04 -3.09 12.19
N ALA A 138 4.20 -2.96 11.16
CA ALA A 138 3.60 -1.67 10.81
C ALA A 138 2.30 -1.36 11.58
N ALA A 139 1.50 -2.36 11.94
CA ALA A 139 0.22 -2.14 12.61
C ALA A 139 0.41 -1.42 13.97
N GLY A 140 -0.26 -0.29 14.16
CA GLY A 140 -0.15 0.54 15.36
C GLY A 140 1.03 1.51 15.36
N GLN A 141 1.88 1.52 14.32
CA GLN A 141 3.04 2.41 14.21
C GLN A 141 2.75 3.69 13.43
N ASP A 142 3.56 4.72 13.69
CA ASP A 142 3.51 6.02 13.01
C ASP A 142 4.51 6.14 11.85
N VAL A 143 5.26 5.07 11.61
CA VAL A 143 6.36 4.98 10.64
C VAL A 143 5.91 4.17 9.42
N ILE A 144 6.44 4.52 8.27
CA ILE A 144 6.36 3.71 7.05
C ILE A 144 7.65 2.89 6.99
N TYR A 145 7.52 1.57 6.98
CA TYR A 145 8.67 0.69 6.82
C TYR A 145 8.88 0.36 5.35
N VAL A 146 10.14 0.44 4.93
CA VAL A 146 10.57 0.07 3.58
C VAL A 146 11.61 -1.04 3.71
N GLY A 147 11.43 -2.09 2.95
CA GLY A 147 12.39 -3.19 2.90
C GLY A 147 12.56 -3.72 1.49
N ARG A 148 13.47 -4.67 1.33
CA ARG A 148 13.74 -5.34 0.06
C ARG A 148 14.04 -4.36 -1.09
N VAL A 149 14.74 -3.27 -0.80
CA VAL A 149 15.21 -2.31 -1.82
C VAL A 149 16.28 -3.00 -2.67
N ARG A 150 16.02 -3.17 -3.95
CA ARG A 150 16.90 -3.91 -4.86
C ARG A 150 16.72 -3.47 -6.30
N CYS A 151 17.79 -3.53 -7.09
CA CYS A 151 17.73 -3.31 -8.52
C CYS A 151 16.92 -4.40 -9.22
N GLY A 152 16.39 -4.09 -10.40
CA GLY A 152 15.72 -5.05 -11.26
C GLY A 152 16.68 -6.16 -11.73
N ILE A 153 16.13 -7.37 -11.96
CA ILE A 153 16.94 -8.51 -12.41
C ILE A 153 17.39 -8.33 -13.86
N CYS A 154 16.51 -7.79 -14.69
CA CYS A 154 16.73 -7.69 -16.14
C CYS A 154 17.01 -6.27 -16.62
N ASP A 155 16.52 -5.27 -15.90
CA ASP A 155 16.71 -3.86 -16.23
C ASP A 155 17.44 -3.14 -15.08
N PRO A 156 18.68 -2.67 -15.30
CA PRO A 156 19.43 -1.96 -14.28
C PRO A 156 18.85 -0.58 -13.93
N ARG A 157 17.87 -0.08 -14.69
CA ARG A 157 17.17 1.18 -14.40
C ARG A 157 15.99 0.99 -13.46
N GLU A 158 15.65 -0.24 -13.13
CA GLU A 158 14.55 -0.60 -12.26
C GLU A 158 15.02 -0.77 -10.82
N VAL A 159 14.22 -0.27 -9.87
CA VAL A 159 14.32 -0.58 -8.43
C VAL A 159 12.99 -1.09 -7.93
N ASN A 160 13.05 -2.14 -7.15
CA ASN A 160 11.91 -2.77 -6.52
C ASN A 160 11.93 -2.55 -5.00
N LEU A 161 10.79 -2.19 -4.43
CA LEU A 161 10.60 -1.90 -3.02
C LEU A 161 9.44 -2.74 -2.46
N TRP A 162 9.54 -3.04 -1.18
CA TRP A 162 8.44 -3.51 -0.35
C TRP A 162 8.16 -2.47 0.72
N ILE A 163 6.92 -2.00 0.83
CA ILE A 163 6.51 -0.95 1.75
C ILE A 163 5.36 -1.46 2.59
N VAL A 164 5.40 -1.22 3.90
CA VAL A 164 4.29 -1.50 4.80
C VAL A 164 4.00 -0.31 5.71
N SER A 165 2.73 -0.08 5.99
CA SER A 165 2.29 0.98 6.90
C SER A 165 0.98 0.63 7.60
N ASP A 166 0.66 1.32 8.70
CA ASP A 166 -0.67 1.26 9.29
C ASP A 166 -1.63 2.15 8.48
N ASN A 167 -2.55 1.53 7.78
CA ASN A 167 -3.50 2.22 6.91
C ASN A 167 -4.48 3.14 7.67
N VAL A 168 -4.81 2.83 8.91
CA VAL A 168 -5.73 3.61 9.73
C VAL A 168 -5.00 4.75 10.44
N ARG A 169 -3.86 4.45 11.05
CA ARG A 169 -3.09 5.38 11.86
C ARG A 169 -2.24 6.30 10.96
N LYS A 170 -1.25 5.75 10.29
CA LYS A 170 -0.31 6.51 9.45
C LYS A 170 -0.97 7.00 8.16
N GLY A 171 -1.69 6.12 7.46
CA GLY A 171 -2.29 6.44 6.16
C GLY A 171 -3.46 7.43 6.23
N ALA A 172 -4.17 7.52 7.36
CA ALA A 172 -5.34 8.38 7.49
C ALA A 172 -5.21 9.41 8.62
N ALA A 173 -5.28 8.98 9.90
CA ALA A 173 -5.41 9.89 11.04
C ALA A 173 -4.20 10.80 11.21
N LEU A 174 -3.00 10.25 11.26
CA LEU A 174 -1.77 11.01 11.48
C LEU A 174 -1.46 11.93 10.29
N ASN A 175 -1.74 11.49 9.07
CA ASN A 175 -1.54 12.32 7.88
C ASN A 175 -2.43 13.56 7.89
N ALA A 176 -3.69 13.42 8.30
CA ALA A 176 -4.61 14.55 8.46
C ALA A 176 -4.14 15.54 9.54
N VAL A 177 -3.66 15.04 10.69
CA VAL A 177 -3.11 15.89 11.77
C VAL A 177 -1.87 16.64 11.28
N ARG A 178 -0.92 15.96 10.68
CA ARG A 178 0.33 16.60 10.15
C ARG A 178 0.04 17.64 9.07
N SER A 179 -0.95 17.39 8.22
CA SER A 179 -1.37 18.38 7.22
C SER A 179 -1.93 19.64 7.91
N GLY A 180 -2.71 19.47 8.97
CA GLY A 180 -3.20 20.59 9.78
C GLY A 180 -2.09 21.36 10.50
N GLU A 181 -1.12 20.67 11.09
CA GLU A 181 0.06 21.28 11.73
C GLU A 181 0.89 22.10 10.72
N LEU A 182 1.09 21.57 9.52
CA LEU A 182 1.80 22.26 8.45
C LEU A 182 1.09 23.54 8.02
N LEU A 183 -0.23 23.47 7.84
CA LEU A 183 -1.04 24.64 7.49
C LEU A 183 -0.97 25.74 8.57
N ILE A 184 -1.03 25.36 9.86
CA ILE A 184 -0.90 26.32 10.95
C ILE A 184 0.50 26.96 10.98
N LYS A 185 1.53 26.18 10.75
CA LYS A 185 2.92 26.65 10.82
C LYS A 185 3.32 27.56 9.68
N GLU A 186 2.82 27.31 8.47
CA GLU A 186 3.32 27.96 7.26
C GLU A 186 2.36 28.99 6.66
N TYR A 187 1.07 28.92 7.01
CA TYR A 187 0.03 29.73 6.36
C TYR A 187 -0.86 30.52 7.35
N LEU A 188 -0.77 30.28 8.64
CA LEU A 188 -1.50 31.01 9.68
C LEU A 188 -0.54 31.63 10.70
#